data_f7fd11efb176f677adcb56a209e614f8
#
_entry.id   f7fd11efb176f677adcb56a209e614f8
#
_cell.length_a   1.000
_cell.length_b   1.000
_cell.length_c   1.000
_cell.angle_alpha   90.00
_cell.angle_beta   90.00
_cell.angle_gamma   90.00
#
_symmetry.space_group_name_H-M   'P 1'
#
loop_
_entity.id
_entity.type
_entity.pdbx_description
1 polymer ?
#
loop_
_entity_poly.entity_id
_entity_poly.type
_entity_poly.pdbx_seq_one_letter_code
_entity_poly.pdbx_strand_id
1 'polypeptide(L)'
;MTESLRNTGPAAVTVLRDLMHRRVATTTPETAVARAAAAMVEANAGSVIVMQGRFLAGILTEHDVLRAAASGEDLTASGVSEWMTPDPQSASPDTSTEDAAQIMLLNGFRHLPVVDGRTVCGVVSLRDLFAARIRRPPAG
;
A
#
# COMPACT_ATOMS: atom_id res chain seq x y z
N MET A 1 4.89 2.68 -37.51
CA MET A 1 4.76 3.13 -36.63
C MET A 1 4.38 3.45 -36.19
N THR A 2 4.19 2.85 -36.31
CA THR A 2 3.88 3.25 -35.51
C THR A 2 3.48 3.46 -34.89
N GLU A 3 3.39 3.24 -34.59
CA GLU A 3 3.07 3.65 -33.64
C GLU A 3 3.01 4.04 -33.11
N SER A 4 3.01 3.83 -33.29
CA SER A 4 2.99 4.44 -32.46
C SER A 4 2.96 4.86 -32.19
N LEU A 5 3.03 4.70 -32.23
CA LEU A 5 2.92 5.30 -31.60
C LEU A 5 2.38 5.52 -31.40
N ARG A 6 1.93 5.07 -31.45
CA ARG A 6 1.56 5.32 -30.94
C ARG A 6 1.11 5.93 -30.39
N ASN A 7 0.33 5.83 -30.26
CA ASN A 7 0.14 6.63 -29.48
C ASN A 7 0.77 7.47 -29.49
N THR A 8 0.54 7.92 -30.01
CA THR A 8 1.45 8.59 -29.73
C THR A 8 1.36 9.95 -29.21
N GLY A 9 0.74 10.77 -29.01
CA GLY A 9 0.82 11.84 -28.08
C GLY A 9 1.24 11.29 -26.72
N PRO A 10 1.68 12.07 -25.76
CA PRO A 10 1.98 11.52 -24.47
C PRO A 10 0.75 10.79 -23.95
N ALA A 11 0.92 9.53 -23.65
CA ALA A 11 -0.14 8.76 -23.02
C ALA A 11 -0.56 9.49 -21.76
N ALA A 12 -1.85 9.53 -21.47
CA ALA A 12 -2.31 10.08 -20.22
C ALA A 12 -1.61 9.36 -19.08
N VAL A 13 -1.00 10.11 -18.19
CA VAL A 13 -0.30 9.55 -17.05
C VAL A 13 -1.33 8.92 -16.12
N THR A 14 -1.15 7.66 -15.80
CA THR A 14 -1.99 7.00 -14.81
C THR A 14 -1.55 7.44 -13.42
N VAL A 15 -2.48 7.85 -12.62
CA VAL A 15 -2.22 8.30 -11.26
C VAL A 15 -2.85 7.33 -10.25
N LEU A 16 -2.40 7.38 -9.02
CA LEU A 16 -2.82 6.45 -7.99
C LEU A 16 -4.32 6.51 -7.73
N ARG A 17 -4.95 7.65 -7.89
CA ARG A 17 -6.39 7.82 -7.75
C ARG A 17 -7.17 6.79 -8.56
N ASP A 18 -6.66 6.42 -9.73
CA ASP A 18 -7.36 5.55 -10.67
C ASP A 18 -7.27 4.07 -10.32
N LEU A 19 -6.33 3.68 -9.47
CA LEU A 19 -6.13 2.27 -9.17
C LEU A 19 -5.93 1.94 -7.70
N MET A 20 -5.87 2.92 -6.82
CA MET A 20 -5.71 2.65 -5.40
C MET A 20 -6.95 1.96 -4.83
N HIS A 21 -6.73 1.14 -3.80
CA HIS A 21 -7.83 0.55 -3.05
C HIS A 21 -8.36 1.60 -2.08
N ARG A 22 -9.62 1.97 -2.23
CA ARG A 22 -10.25 2.99 -1.40
C ARG A 22 -10.81 2.42 -0.11
N ARG A 23 -11.08 1.13 -0.09
CA ARG A 23 -11.47 0.42 1.12
C ARG A 23 -10.21 0.00 1.83
N VAL A 24 -9.82 0.78 2.81
CA VAL A 24 -8.56 0.59 3.51
C VAL A 24 -8.84 -0.14 4.81
N ALA A 25 -8.21 -1.31 4.99
CA ALA A 25 -8.24 -1.99 6.26
C ALA A 25 -7.38 -1.20 7.26
N THR A 26 -7.94 -0.91 8.42
CA THR A 26 -7.25 -0.11 9.42
C THR A 26 -7.17 -0.86 10.75
N THR A 27 -6.21 -0.46 11.56
CA THR A 27 -6.03 -0.97 12.91
C THR A 27 -5.45 0.15 13.77
N THR A 28 -5.20 -0.13 15.03
CA THR A 28 -4.58 0.83 15.94
C THR A 28 -3.25 0.28 16.46
N PRO A 29 -2.35 1.14 16.97
CA PRO A 29 -1.05 0.69 17.47
C PRO A 29 -1.16 -0.35 18.60
N GLU A 30 -2.19 -0.27 19.42
CA GLU A 30 -2.38 -1.15 20.58
C GLU A 30 -3.04 -2.49 20.22
N THR A 31 -3.59 -2.60 19.03
CA THR A 31 -4.26 -3.83 18.61
C THR A 31 -3.26 -4.97 18.51
N ALA A 32 -3.67 -6.17 18.88
CA ALA A 32 -2.79 -7.34 18.77
C ALA A 32 -2.50 -7.67 17.31
N VAL A 33 -1.29 -8.11 17.04
CA VAL A 33 -0.87 -8.49 15.69
C VAL A 33 -1.81 -9.55 15.11
N ALA A 34 -2.23 -10.52 15.91
CA ALA A 34 -3.15 -11.57 15.45
C ALA A 34 -4.46 -10.98 14.92
N ARG A 35 -4.98 -9.95 15.56
CA ARG A 35 -6.21 -9.31 15.11
C ARG A 35 -6.00 -8.53 13.82
N ALA A 36 -4.88 -7.84 13.71
CA ALA A 36 -4.53 -7.12 12.49
C ALA A 36 -4.35 -8.09 11.31
N ALA A 37 -3.71 -9.23 11.57
CA ALA A 37 -3.56 -10.28 10.56
C ALA A 37 -4.91 -10.82 10.10
N ALA A 38 -5.84 -11.02 11.03
CA ALA A 38 -7.19 -11.46 10.69
C ALA A 38 -7.90 -10.43 9.79
N ALA A 39 -7.71 -9.15 10.08
CA ALA A 39 -8.28 -8.08 9.26
C ALA A 39 -7.72 -8.10 7.83
N MET A 40 -6.43 -8.40 7.68
CA MET A 40 -5.84 -8.54 6.35
C MET A 40 -6.46 -9.70 5.58
N VAL A 41 -6.62 -10.84 6.23
CA VAL A 41 -7.22 -12.03 5.60
C VAL A 41 -8.65 -11.72 5.17
N GLU A 42 -9.43 -11.11 6.05
CA GLU A 42 -10.82 -10.79 5.77
C GLU A 42 -10.95 -9.81 4.60
N ALA A 43 -10.05 -8.82 4.54
CA ALA A 43 -10.05 -7.83 3.48
C ALA A 43 -9.34 -8.31 2.21
N ASN A 44 -8.71 -9.47 2.26
CA ASN A 44 -7.86 -9.97 1.18
C ASN A 44 -6.80 -8.93 0.80
N ALA A 45 -6.18 -8.35 1.82
CA ALA A 45 -5.19 -7.29 1.65
C ALA A 45 -3.85 -7.70 2.25
N GLY A 46 -2.78 -7.20 1.67
CA GLY A 46 -1.43 -7.49 2.14
C GLY A 46 -0.91 -6.50 3.19
N SER A 47 -1.75 -5.56 3.60
CA SER A 47 -1.36 -4.57 4.60
C SER A 47 -2.57 -4.04 5.33
N VAL A 48 -2.33 -3.46 6.51
CA VAL A 48 -3.32 -2.64 7.22
C VAL A 48 -2.67 -1.31 7.56
N ILE A 49 -3.47 -0.26 7.46
CA ILE A 49 -3.03 1.07 7.84
C ILE A 49 -3.26 1.23 9.34
N VAL A 50 -2.22 1.67 10.04
CA VAL A 50 -2.29 1.87 11.48
C VAL A 50 -2.62 3.32 11.76
N MET A 51 -3.79 3.54 12.36
CA MET A 51 -4.30 4.87 12.64
C MET A 51 -4.29 5.13 14.12
N GLN A 52 -3.91 6.33 14.49
CA GLN A 52 -4.06 6.80 15.86
C GLN A 52 -4.96 8.03 15.80
N GLY A 53 -6.24 7.83 16.11
CA GLY A 53 -7.23 8.85 15.83
C GLY A 53 -7.30 9.11 14.33
N ARG A 54 -7.03 10.34 13.94
CA ARG A 54 -7.02 10.74 12.53
C ARG A 54 -5.63 10.70 11.90
N PHE A 55 -4.63 10.32 12.68
CA PHE A 55 -3.25 10.36 12.23
C PHE A 55 -2.82 9.01 11.69
N LEU A 56 -2.11 9.04 10.57
CA LEU A 56 -1.44 7.88 10.04
C LEU A 56 -0.24 7.58 10.93
N ALA A 57 -0.36 6.53 11.73
CA ALA A 57 0.70 6.16 12.68
C ALA A 57 1.69 5.19 12.07
N GLY A 58 1.24 4.32 11.18
CA GLY A 58 2.13 3.30 10.64
C GLY A 58 1.44 2.46 9.58
N ILE A 59 2.19 1.48 9.09
CA ILE A 59 1.66 0.44 8.22
C ILE A 59 2.20 -0.91 8.69
N LEU A 60 1.31 -1.89 8.74
CA LEU A 60 1.68 -3.27 9.06
C LEU A 60 1.40 -4.11 7.84
N THR A 61 2.41 -4.86 7.39
CA THR A 61 2.30 -5.69 6.19
C THR A 61 2.30 -7.16 6.57
N GLU A 62 1.93 -8.01 5.59
CA GLU A 62 2.01 -9.46 5.79
C GLU A 62 3.43 -9.90 6.10
N HIS A 63 4.44 -9.22 5.56
CA HIS A 63 5.83 -9.52 5.88
C HIS A 63 6.13 -9.24 7.36
N ASP A 64 5.58 -8.17 7.91
CA ASP A 64 5.73 -7.87 9.33
C ASP A 64 5.09 -8.94 10.22
N VAL A 65 3.91 -9.42 9.80
CA VAL A 65 3.24 -10.51 10.53
C VAL A 65 4.09 -11.77 10.50
N LEU A 66 4.68 -12.07 9.34
CA LEU A 66 5.56 -13.21 9.21
C LEU A 66 6.78 -13.09 10.12
N ARG A 67 7.38 -11.92 10.18
CA ARG A 67 8.52 -11.65 11.07
C ARG A 67 8.13 -11.82 12.54
N ALA A 68 6.97 -11.32 12.90
CA ALA A 68 6.46 -11.46 14.27
C ALA A 68 6.23 -12.94 14.62
N ALA A 69 5.65 -13.69 13.69
CA ALA A 69 5.46 -15.13 13.90
C ALA A 69 6.80 -15.85 14.04
N ALA A 70 7.76 -15.50 13.22
CA ALA A 70 9.08 -16.14 13.25
C ALA A 70 9.85 -15.83 14.53
N SER A 71 9.54 -14.74 15.20
CA SER A 71 10.21 -14.35 16.46
C SER A 71 9.84 -15.26 17.63
N GLY A 72 8.76 -16.02 17.50
CA GLY A 72 8.27 -16.86 18.57
C GLY A 72 7.39 -16.15 19.57
N GLU A 73 7.09 -14.86 19.36
CA GLU A 73 6.22 -14.12 20.26
C GLU A 73 4.77 -14.54 20.10
N ASP A 74 4.00 -14.35 21.16
CA ASP A 74 2.58 -14.61 21.13
C ASP A 74 1.87 -13.47 20.41
N LEU A 75 1.37 -13.73 19.20
CA LEU A 75 0.76 -12.71 18.37
C LEU A 75 -0.56 -12.17 18.94
N THR A 76 -1.16 -12.88 19.89
CA THR A 76 -2.36 -12.39 20.58
C THR A 76 -2.02 -11.37 21.66
N ALA A 77 -0.76 -11.30 22.05
CA ALA A 77 -0.26 -10.38 23.08
C ALA A 77 0.60 -9.26 22.50
N SER A 78 1.33 -9.55 21.42
CA SER A 78 2.19 -8.53 20.79
C SER A 78 1.34 -7.47 20.11
N GLY A 79 1.68 -6.21 20.34
CA GLY A 79 0.96 -5.10 19.74
C GLY A 79 1.48 -4.75 18.35
N VAL A 80 0.59 -4.23 17.53
CA VAL A 80 0.92 -3.78 16.16
C VAL A 80 2.08 -2.78 16.18
N SER A 81 2.12 -1.89 17.18
CA SER A 81 3.18 -0.87 17.28
C SER A 81 4.59 -1.44 17.37
N GLU A 82 4.72 -2.68 17.83
CA GLU A 82 6.04 -3.32 17.95
C GLU A 82 6.57 -3.79 16.60
N TRP A 83 5.70 -4.00 15.62
CA TRP A 83 6.06 -4.62 14.36
C TRP A 83 5.80 -3.75 13.14
N MET A 84 4.99 -2.71 13.27
CA MET A 84 4.66 -1.81 12.17
C MET A 84 5.87 -0.98 11.75
N THR A 85 5.81 -0.45 10.53
CA THR A 85 6.69 0.65 10.12
C THR A 85 6.02 1.94 10.58
N PRO A 86 6.62 2.67 11.53
CA PRO A 86 6.05 3.93 11.98
C PRO A 86 6.30 5.03 10.95
N ASP A 87 5.41 6.02 10.94
CA ASP A 87 5.53 7.20 10.07
C ASP A 87 5.92 6.80 8.64
N PRO A 88 5.09 5.98 7.97
CA PRO A 88 5.45 5.46 6.66
C PRO A 88 5.45 6.55 5.61
N GLN A 89 6.27 6.35 4.58
CA GLN A 89 6.15 7.18 3.38
C GLN A 89 4.77 7.02 2.78
N SER A 90 4.26 8.08 2.20
CA SER A 90 2.96 8.09 1.55
C SER A 90 3.08 8.85 0.24
N ALA A 91 2.04 8.73 -0.58
CA ALA A 91 1.94 9.45 -1.83
C ALA A 91 0.59 10.13 -1.88
N SER A 92 0.44 11.10 -2.79
CA SER A 92 -0.85 11.74 -3.01
C SER A 92 -1.64 10.99 -4.06
N PRO A 93 -2.97 11.20 -4.14
CA PRO A 93 -3.77 10.56 -5.18
C PRO A 93 -3.31 10.94 -6.61
N ASP A 94 -2.66 12.06 -6.75
CA ASP A 94 -2.21 12.54 -8.06
C ASP A 94 -0.79 12.10 -8.41
N THR A 95 -0.15 11.34 -7.53
CA THR A 95 1.16 10.76 -7.82
C THR A 95 1.02 9.77 -8.96
N SER A 96 1.95 9.83 -9.93
CA SER A 96 1.94 8.89 -11.04
C SER A 96 2.29 7.48 -10.56
N THR A 97 1.79 6.47 -11.27
CA THR A 97 2.12 5.09 -10.94
C THR A 97 3.61 4.82 -11.04
N GLU A 98 4.29 5.50 -11.97
CA GLU A 98 5.74 5.34 -12.12
C GLU A 98 6.50 5.89 -10.94
N ASP A 99 6.12 7.08 -10.47
CA ASP A 99 6.75 7.67 -9.30
C ASP A 99 6.51 6.83 -8.06
N ALA A 100 5.29 6.31 -7.90
CA ALA A 100 4.96 5.44 -6.78
C ALA A 100 5.80 4.16 -6.80
N ALA A 101 5.97 3.56 -7.98
CA ALA A 101 6.80 2.37 -8.13
C ALA A 101 8.25 2.68 -7.76
N GLN A 102 8.76 3.83 -8.18
CA GLN A 102 10.12 4.23 -7.80
C GLN A 102 10.28 4.39 -6.30
N ILE A 103 9.31 5.02 -5.64
CA ILE A 103 9.34 5.18 -4.19
C ILE A 103 9.45 3.81 -3.51
N MET A 104 8.63 2.87 -3.94
CA MET A 104 8.63 1.53 -3.37
C MET A 104 9.94 0.78 -3.64
N LEU A 105 10.43 0.83 -4.88
CA LEU A 105 11.63 0.11 -5.27
C LEU A 105 12.87 0.67 -4.59
N LEU A 106 12.99 2.00 -4.52
CA LEU A 106 14.15 2.64 -3.92
C LEU A 106 14.21 2.44 -2.42
N ASN A 107 13.07 2.29 -1.77
CA ASN A 107 13.00 2.16 -0.32
C ASN A 107 12.76 0.73 0.15
N GLY A 108 12.56 -0.21 -0.77
CA GLY A 108 12.45 -1.62 -0.44
C GLY A 108 11.13 -2.04 0.19
N PHE A 109 10.05 -1.29 -0.04
CA PHE A 109 8.73 -1.70 0.44
C PHE A 109 7.75 -1.84 -0.73
N ARG A 110 6.65 -2.53 -0.48
CA ARG A 110 5.70 -2.93 -1.53
C ARG A 110 4.30 -2.38 -1.33
N HIS A 111 4.08 -1.59 -0.31
CA HIS A 111 2.79 -1.02 0.03
C HIS A 111 2.97 0.44 0.35
N LEU A 112 2.08 1.29 -0.15
CA LEU A 112 2.21 2.73 -0.03
C LEU A 112 0.86 3.31 0.32
N PRO A 113 0.72 3.96 1.50
CA PRO A 113 -0.50 4.70 1.80
C PRO A 113 -0.65 5.87 0.85
N VAL A 114 -1.89 6.15 0.46
CA VAL A 114 -2.23 7.29 -0.37
C VAL A 114 -2.97 8.29 0.53
N VAL A 115 -2.42 9.49 0.63
CA VAL A 115 -2.88 10.50 1.58
C VAL A 115 -3.17 11.78 0.83
N ASP A 116 -4.34 12.35 1.07
CA ASP A 116 -4.74 13.64 0.53
C ASP A 116 -4.77 14.62 1.70
N GLY A 117 -3.78 15.52 1.73
CA GLY A 117 -3.58 16.37 2.89
C GLY A 117 -3.23 15.53 4.11
N ARG A 118 -4.16 15.37 5.03
CA ARG A 118 -3.98 14.55 6.23
C ARG A 118 -4.90 13.33 6.26
N THR A 119 -5.63 13.11 5.17
CA THR A 119 -6.63 12.06 5.11
C THR A 119 -6.08 10.88 4.32
N VAL A 120 -6.05 9.71 4.93
CA VAL A 120 -5.71 8.48 4.21
C VAL A 120 -6.91 8.13 3.34
N CYS A 121 -6.72 8.15 2.03
CA CYS A 121 -7.81 7.91 1.08
C CYS A 121 -7.65 6.59 0.34
N GLY A 122 -6.54 5.91 0.50
CA GLY A 122 -6.34 4.64 -0.15
C GLY A 122 -5.00 4.02 0.21
N VAL A 123 -4.76 2.87 -0.39
CA VAL A 123 -3.48 2.18 -0.32
C VAL A 123 -3.21 1.55 -1.68
N VAL A 124 -1.96 1.49 -2.06
CA VAL A 124 -1.56 0.85 -3.31
C VAL A 124 -0.39 -0.08 -3.02
N SER A 125 -0.34 -1.19 -3.73
CA SER A 125 0.79 -2.12 -3.63
C SER A 125 1.55 -2.14 -4.96
N LEU A 126 2.80 -2.57 -4.90
CA LEU A 126 3.60 -2.75 -6.11
C LEU A 126 2.91 -3.72 -7.06
N ARG A 127 2.26 -4.74 -6.50
CA ARG A 127 1.48 -5.70 -7.29
C ARG A 127 0.34 -5.02 -8.05
N ASP A 128 -0.35 -4.06 -7.41
CA ASP A 128 -1.42 -3.30 -8.06
C ASP A 128 -0.90 -2.54 -9.27
N LEU A 129 0.29 -1.96 -9.16
CA LEU A 129 0.88 -1.22 -10.25
C LEU A 129 1.22 -2.14 -11.43
N PHE A 130 1.77 -3.32 -11.13
CA PHE A 130 2.05 -4.31 -12.16
C PHE A 130 0.78 -4.84 -12.81
N ALA A 131 -0.24 -5.15 -12.03
CA ALA A 131 -1.49 -5.66 -12.55
C ALA A 131 -2.15 -4.65 -13.49
N ALA A 132 -2.12 -3.37 -13.13
CA ALA A 132 -2.67 -2.32 -13.97
C ALA A 132 -1.92 -2.21 -15.29
N ARG A 133 -0.60 -2.35 -15.25
CA ARG A 133 0.22 -2.29 -16.46
C ARG A 133 -0.04 -3.46 -17.39
N ILE A 134 -0.18 -4.66 -16.83
CA ILE A 134 -0.43 -5.88 -17.61
C ILE A 134 -1.80 -5.85 -18.28
N ARG A 135 -2.82 -5.32 -17.58
CA ARG A 135 -4.18 -5.23 -18.11
C ARG A 135 -4.34 -4.17 -19.17
N ARG A 136 -3.41 -3.27 -19.25
CA ARG A 136 -3.45 -2.20 -20.25
C ARG A 136 -3.11 -2.81 -21.60
N PRO A 137 -3.99 -2.70 -22.62
CA PRO A 137 -3.62 -3.21 -23.94
C PRO A 137 -2.43 -2.42 -24.46
N PRO A 138 -1.54 -3.08 -25.20
CA PRO A 138 -0.43 -2.35 -25.82
C PRO A 138 -0.96 -1.28 -26.76
N ALA A 139 -0.29 -0.14 -26.79
CA ALA A 139 -0.65 0.95 -27.68
C ALA A 139 -0.41 0.52 -29.13
N GLY A 140 -1.35 0.74 -29.99
CA GLY A 140 -1.24 0.43 -31.40
C GLY A 140 -1.84 -0.87 -31.85
#